data_4451a2a4019702472746b6eb2a49b05a
#
_entry.id   4451a2a4019702472746b6eb2a49b05a
#
_cell.length_a   1.000
_cell.length_b   1.000
_cell.length_c   1.000
_cell.angle_alpha   90.00
_cell.angle_beta   90.00
_cell.angle_gamma   90.00
#
_symmetry.space_group_name_H-M   'P 1'
#
loop_
_entity.id
_entity.type
_entity.pdbx_description
1 polymer ?
#
loop_
_entity_poly.entity_id
_entity_poly.type
_entity_poly.pdbx_seq_one_letter_code
_entity_poly.pdbx_strand_id
1 'polypeptide(L)'
;MNLQQLKEKLKEDEATLVAKVKGEIYESHLHGIGPILNPMKENQSFFEDAIVVDRVIGKATAMLLVLSKVQYVYAYVMSEKAKEIFDLYDIEYGYEETVP
;
A
#
# COMPACT_ATOMS: atom_id res chain seq x y z
N MET A 1 -2.94 -1.10 -15.29
CA MET A 1 -4.18 -0.79 -14.56
C MET A 1 -4.10 0.57 -13.91
N ASN A 2 -5.22 1.29 -13.90
CA ASN A 2 -5.31 2.55 -13.15
C ASN A 2 -5.76 2.26 -11.71
N LEU A 3 -5.83 3.30 -10.88
CA LEU A 3 -6.20 3.15 -9.47
C LEU A 3 -7.56 2.49 -9.30
N GLN A 4 -8.56 2.89 -10.09
CA GLN A 4 -9.90 2.31 -9.98
C GLN A 4 -9.89 0.81 -10.28
N GLN A 5 -9.15 0.39 -11.28
CA GLN A 5 -9.03 -1.02 -11.64
C GLN A 5 -8.33 -1.83 -10.54
N LEU A 6 -7.31 -1.24 -9.90
CA LEU A 6 -6.65 -1.88 -8.75
C LEU A 6 -7.61 -2.06 -7.59
N LYS A 7 -8.44 -1.04 -7.31
CA LYS A 7 -9.45 -1.11 -6.26
C LYS A 7 -10.49 -2.19 -6.54
N GLU A 8 -10.94 -2.29 -7.80
CA GLU A 8 -11.90 -3.30 -8.22
C GLU A 8 -11.30 -4.70 -8.07
N LYS A 9 -10.06 -4.88 -8.49
CA LYS A 9 -9.37 -6.17 -8.39
C LYS A 9 -9.24 -6.61 -6.94
N LEU A 10 -8.92 -5.69 -6.04
CA LEU A 10 -8.81 -6.01 -4.61
C LEU A 10 -10.12 -6.59 -4.08
N LYS A 11 -11.26 -5.99 -4.46
CA LYS A 11 -12.58 -6.47 -4.02
C LYS A 11 -12.99 -7.77 -4.69
N GLU A 12 -12.84 -7.86 -6.01
CA GLU A 12 -13.23 -9.04 -6.77
C GLU A 12 -12.46 -10.28 -6.36
N ASP A 13 -11.16 -10.13 -6.14
CA ASP A 13 -10.28 -11.24 -5.77
C ASP A 13 -10.23 -11.48 -4.25
N GLU A 14 -10.96 -10.68 -3.48
CA GLU A 14 -10.94 -10.73 -2.02
C GLU A 14 -9.52 -10.65 -1.48
N ALA A 15 -8.68 -9.85 -2.14
CA ALA A 15 -7.30 -9.66 -1.74
C ALA A 15 -7.19 -8.72 -0.55
N THR A 16 -6.09 -8.80 0.17
CA THR A 16 -5.77 -7.83 1.22
C THR A 16 -5.01 -6.65 0.66
N LEU A 17 -4.20 -6.88 -0.38
CA LEU A 17 -3.41 -5.84 -1.02
C LEU A 17 -3.26 -6.13 -2.50
N VAL A 18 -3.36 -5.09 -3.32
CA VAL A 18 -3.06 -5.14 -4.75
C VAL A 18 -2.15 -3.96 -5.08
N ALA A 19 -1.11 -4.18 -5.84
CA ALA A 19 -0.18 -3.13 -6.24
C ALA A 19 0.22 -3.26 -7.70
N LYS A 20 0.48 -2.12 -8.33
CA LYS A 20 1.10 -2.09 -9.64
C LYS A 20 2.58 -1.77 -9.42
N VAL A 21 3.43 -2.72 -9.72
CA VAL A 21 4.87 -2.66 -9.45
C VAL A 21 5.62 -2.86 -10.75
N LYS A 22 6.26 -1.81 -11.24
CA LYS A 22 7.06 -1.87 -12.49
C LYS A 22 6.29 -2.50 -13.65
N GLY A 23 5.03 -2.07 -13.79
CA GLY A 23 4.16 -2.53 -14.88
C GLY A 23 3.48 -3.87 -14.63
N GLU A 24 3.79 -4.55 -13.54
CA GLU A 24 3.19 -5.85 -13.20
C GLU A 24 2.27 -5.73 -12.00
N ILE A 25 1.33 -6.64 -11.88
CA ILE A 25 0.40 -6.66 -10.76
C ILE A 25 0.90 -7.63 -9.69
N TYR A 26 1.04 -7.11 -8.48
CA TYR A 26 1.34 -7.87 -7.29
C TYR A 26 0.07 -7.94 -6.44
N GLU A 27 -0.32 -9.12 -6.04
CA GLU A 27 -1.51 -9.34 -5.23
C GLU A 27 -1.15 -10.22 -4.05
N SER A 28 -1.73 -9.91 -2.88
CA SER A 28 -1.50 -10.71 -1.68
C SER A 28 -2.80 -10.92 -0.92
N HIS A 29 -2.90 -12.06 -0.26
CA HIS A 29 -4.01 -12.41 0.62
C HIS A 29 -3.53 -12.58 2.06
N LEU A 30 -2.28 -12.26 2.33
CA LEU A 30 -1.72 -12.29 3.68
C LEU A 30 -2.31 -11.13 4.51
N HIS A 31 -2.29 -11.30 5.82
CA HIS A 31 -2.80 -10.27 6.74
C HIS A 31 -1.65 -9.48 7.38
N GLY A 32 -2.00 -8.33 7.98
CA GLY A 32 -1.04 -7.50 8.66
C GLY A 32 0.00 -6.90 7.73
N ILE A 33 1.26 -6.92 8.13
CA ILE A 33 2.36 -6.37 7.33
C ILE A 33 2.94 -7.36 6.33
N GLY A 34 2.46 -8.62 6.35
CA GLY A 34 2.97 -9.68 5.48
C GLY A 34 3.03 -9.31 4.00
N PRO A 35 1.95 -8.75 3.42
CA PRO A 35 1.96 -8.38 2.01
C PRO A 35 3.09 -7.43 1.62
N ILE A 36 3.49 -6.55 2.53
CA ILE A 36 4.55 -5.58 2.29
C ILE A 36 5.92 -6.15 2.67
N LEU A 37 6.00 -6.74 3.85
CA LEU A 37 7.28 -7.22 4.38
C LEU A 37 7.87 -8.36 3.56
N ASN A 38 7.04 -9.31 3.12
CA ASN A 38 7.55 -10.49 2.43
C ASN A 38 8.36 -10.17 1.18
N PRO A 39 7.84 -9.39 0.21
CA PRO A 39 8.66 -9.05 -0.95
C PRO A 39 9.87 -8.17 -0.59
N MET A 40 9.73 -7.32 0.45
CA MET A 40 10.83 -6.44 0.86
C MET A 40 11.98 -7.18 1.53
N LYS A 41 11.75 -8.38 2.07
CA LYS A 41 12.84 -9.20 2.62
C LYS A 41 13.88 -9.54 1.56
N GLU A 42 13.45 -9.71 0.33
CA GLU A 42 14.34 -10.04 -0.79
C GLU A 42 14.81 -8.80 -1.54
N ASN A 43 13.93 -7.77 -1.60
CA ASN A 43 14.25 -6.54 -2.32
C ASN A 43 13.58 -5.36 -1.60
N GLN A 44 14.38 -4.59 -0.84
CA GLN A 44 13.87 -3.47 -0.08
C GLN A 44 13.14 -2.44 -0.96
N SER A 45 13.54 -2.30 -2.21
CA SER A 45 12.94 -1.35 -3.16
C SER A 45 11.82 -1.97 -4.00
N PHE A 46 11.25 -3.08 -3.55
CA PHE A 46 10.21 -3.79 -4.31
C PHE A 46 9.08 -2.85 -4.75
N PHE A 47 8.63 -1.97 -3.86
CA PHE A 47 7.52 -1.06 -4.14
C PHE A 47 7.95 0.30 -4.68
N GLU A 48 9.20 0.43 -5.12
CA GLU A 48 9.68 1.69 -5.70
C GLU A 48 8.80 2.10 -6.87
N ASP A 49 8.29 3.34 -6.83
CA ASP A 49 7.39 3.92 -7.82
C ASP A 49 6.07 3.16 -8.00
N ALA A 50 5.72 2.29 -7.06
CA ALA A 50 4.50 1.50 -7.12
C ALA A 50 3.27 2.32 -6.74
N ILE A 51 2.12 1.84 -7.21
CA ILE A 51 0.80 2.29 -6.77
C ILE A 51 0.22 1.14 -5.95
N VAL A 52 -0.09 1.39 -4.69
CA VAL A 52 -0.52 0.36 -3.74
C VAL A 52 -1.95 0.62 -3.27
N VAL A 53 -2.78 -0.41 -3.29
CA VAL A 53 -4.13 -0.38 -2.72
C VAL A 53 -4.19 -1.44 -1.61
N ASP A 54 -4.55 -0.99 -0.40
CA ASP A 54 -4.63 -1.86 0.78
C ASP A 54 -5.95 -1.60 1.49
N ARG A 55 -6.40 -2.55 2.28
CA ARG A 55 -7.63 -2.38 3.06
C ARG A 55 -7.39 -1.50 4.28
N VAL A 56 -6.31 -1.75 5.00
CA VAL A 56 -5.99 -1.02 6.24
C VAL A 56 -4.50 -0.72 6.29
N ILE A 57 -4.17 0.55 6.46
CA ILE A 57 -2.76 0.96 6.60
C ILE A 57 -2.57 1.68 7.92
N GLY A 58 -1.70 1.12 8.75
CA GLY A 58 -1.26 1.72 10.00
C GLY A 58 0.18 2.19 9.91
N LYS A 59 0.72 2.57 11.06
CA LYS A 59 2.07 3.15 11.18
C LYS A 59 3.15 2.25 10.57
N ALA A 60 3.17 0.97 10.95
CA ALA A 60 4.25 0.06 10.51
C ALA A 60 4.26 -0.12 8.99
N THR A 61 3.09 -0.32 8.40
CA THR A 61 2.97 -0.47 6.95
C THR A 61 3.40 0.81 6.24
N ALA A 62 2.99 1.97 6.77
CA ALA A 62 3.36 3.25 6.18
C ALA A 62 4.88 3.43 6.18
N MET A 63 5.54 3.10 7.27
CA MET A 63 7.01 3.22 7.37
C MET A 63 7.71 2.32 6.35
N LEU A 64 7.23 1.09 6.17
CA LEU A 64 7.79 0.17 5.19
C LEU A 64 7.61 0.69 3.76
N LEU A 65 6.42 1.22 3.44
CA LEU A 65 6.15 1.74 2.11
C LEU A 65 7.02 2.97 1.79
N VAL A 66 7.22 3.85 2.78
CA VAL A 66 8.13 4.99 2.62
C VAL A 66 9.55 4.49 2.37
N LEU A 67 10.00 3.51 3.15
CA LEU A 67 11.34 2.92 3.00
C LEU A 67 11.52 2.33 1.59
N SER A 68 10.48 1.75 1.04
CA SER A 68 10.50 1.15 -0.30
C SER A 68 10.31 2.16 -1.43
N LYS A 69 10.09 3.43 -1.11
CA LYS A 69 9.93 4.54 -2.06
C LYS A 69 8.69 4.41 -2.95
N VAL A 70 7.58 4.04 -2.35
CA VAL A 70 6.29 3.94 -3.03
C VAL A 70 5.89 5.28 -3.64
N GLN A 71 5.16 5.26 -4.75
CA GLN A 71 4.69 6.47 -5.43
C GLN A 71 3.35 6.95 -4.86
N TYR A 72 2.39 6.06 -4.70
CA TYR A 72 1.05 6.41 -4.27
C TYR A 72 0.44 5.25 -3.48
N VAL A 73 -0.31 5.60 -2.44
CA VAL A 73 -0.95 4.61 -1.57
C VAL A 73 -2.42 4.95 -1.38
N TYR A 74 -3.30 3.97 -1.57
CA TYR A 74 -4.71 4.12 -1.23
C TYR A 74 -5.09 3.06 -0.20
N ALA A 75 -5.81 3.47 0.86
CA ALA A 75 -6.32 2.53 1.85
C ALA A 75 -7.79 2.81 2.12
N TYR A 76 -8.59 1.75 2.30
CA TYR A 76 -9.98 1.93 2.70
C TYR A 76 -10.05 2.47 4.13
N VAL A 77 -9.12 2.05 4.99
CA VAL A 77 -8.97 2.60 6.33
C VAL A 77 -7.50 2.97 6.54
N MET A 78 -7.25 4.21 6.89
CA MET A 78 -5.88 4.69 7.11
C MET A 78 -5.79 5.34 8.48
N SER A 79 -4.78 4.97 9.27
CA SER A 79 -4.62 5.56 10.60
C SER A 79 -4.07 6.99 10.49
N GLU A 80 -4.34 7.81 11.53
CA GLU A 80 -3.78 9.16 11.61
C GLU A 80 -2.25 9.12 11.58
N LYS A 81 -1.64 8.12 12.22
CA LYS A 81 -0.17 7.98 12.22
C LYS A 81 0.37 7.68 10.83
N ALA A 82 -0.32 6.86 10.05
CA ALA A 82 0.08 6.57 8.68
C ALA A 82 0.05 7.84 7.83
N LYS A 83 -1.00 8.65 7.99
CA LYS A 83 -1.13 9.94 7.27
C LYS A 83 0.02 10.88 7.62
N GLU A 84 0.35 11.00 8.91
CA GLU A 84 1.47 11.83 9.36
C GLU A 84 2.78 11.41 8.70
N ILE A 85 3.01 10.09 8.61
CA ILE A 85 4.23 9.54 8.00
C ILE A 85 4.28 9.87 6.51
N PHE A 86 3.18 9.63 5.79
CA PHE A 86 3.14 9.94 4.36
C PHE A 86 3.32 11.44 4.09
N ASP A 87 2.70 12.29 4.92
CA ASP A 87 2.86 13.74 4.80
C ASP A 87 4.33 14.16 5.03
N LEU A 88 4.97 13.58 6.03
CA LEU A 88 6.36 13.89 6.37
C LEU A 88 7.33 13.57 5.23
N TYR A 89 7.06 12.51 4.49
CA TYR A 89 7.94 12.05 3.41
C TYR A 89 7.41 12.37 2.02
N ASP A 90 6.39 13.23 1.93
CA ASP A 90 5.82 13.68 0.64
C ASP A 90 5.30 12.55 -0.24
N ILE A 91 4.74 11.51 0.37
CA ILE A 91 4.08 10.43 -0.36
C ILE A 91 2.63 10.80 -0.58
N GLU A 92 2.16 10.75 -1.83
CA GLU A 92 0.76 10.98 -2.13
C GLU A 92 -0.07 9.78 -1.70
N TYR A 93 -1.26 10.05 -1.14
CA TYR A 93 -2.14 8.99 -0.67
C TYR A 93 -3.60 9.40 -0.75
N GLY A 94 -4.48 8.41 -0.70
CA GLY A 94 -5.91 8.60 -0.56
C GLY A 94 -6.46 7.58 0.43
N TYR A 95 -7.64 7.83 0.95
CA TYR A 95 -8.29 6.91 1.88
C TYR A 95 -9.80 7.13 1.89
N GLU A 96 -10.53 6.15 2.39
CA GLU A 96 -11.98 6.26 2.53
C GLU A 96 -12.35 6.68 3.96
N GLU A 97 -11.72 6.03 4.97
CA GLU A 97 -11.92 6.36 6.37
C GLU A 97 -10.59 6.54 7.08
N THR A 98 -10.59 7.37 8.13
CA THR A 98 -9.43 7.54 8.99
C THR A 98 -9.78 7.12 10.42
N VAL A 99 -8.79 6.55 11.12
CA VAL A 99 -8.93 6.12 12.53
C VAL A 99 -7.72 6.59 13.32
N PRO A 100 -7.86 6.73 14.65
CA PRO A 100 -6.74 7.15 15.50
C PRO A 100 -5.54 6.23 15.44
#